data_77f785ff7c0ccc9935df6fed5d3908b0
#
_entry.id   77f785ff7c0ccc9935df6fed5d3908b0
#
_cell.length_a   1.000
_cell.length_b   1.000
_cell.length_c   1.000
_cell.angle_alpha   90.00
_cell.angle_beta   90.00
_cell.angle_gamma   90.00
#
_symmetry.space_group_name_H-M   'P 1'
#
loop_
_entity.id
_entity.type
_entity.pdbx_description
1 polymer ?
#
loop_
_entity_poly.entity_id
_entity_poly.type
_entity_poly.pdbx_seq_one_letter_code
_entity_poly.pdbx_strand_id
1 'polypeptide(L)'
;MKIVKWEQLPSEMQTEKIRKYYDILKKKTVSLFLKRSFDFVASLIALIVLSPVYLILAIAIKLDSLGPVFYRQERVTQYGKRFRIHKFRTMIQNADKGSQVTVNNDGRITRVGKVIRNCRLDEIAQLIDVIQGTVTLVGVRPESPKFVAAYTDEMMATLLLPAGVTSLASIYYKDEAKLLDGADDTDRVYIEKILPAKMYYNLKGIAQFSLLGDVKAMFMTVLTVLGKEYIPDKTGEEILMNKQKEEAEV
;
A
#
# COMPACT_ATOMS: atom_id res chain seq x y z
N MET A 1 -10.79 2.27 14.54
CA MET A 1 -9.66 3.13 14.18
C MET A 1 -9.89 4.50 14.85
N LYS A 2 -8.92 5.05 15.57
CA LYS A 2 -9.10 6.32 16.30
C LYS A 2 -8.08 7.33 15.77
N ILE A 3 -8.56 8.53 15.40
CA ILE A 3 -7.67 9.65 15.06
C ILE A 3 -7.33 10.38 16.36
N VAL A 4 -6.04 10.60 16.60
CA VAL A 4 -5.55 11.37 17.76
C VAL A 4 -5.98 12.84 17.65
N LYS A 5 -5.84 13.61 18.73
CA LYS A 5 -6.07 15.05 18.67
C LYS A 5 -5.04 15.74 17.76
N TRP A 6 -5.39 16.87 17.19
CA TRP A 6 -4.51 17.60 16.26
C TRP A 6 -3.13 17.90 16.88
N GLU A 7 -3.13 18.35 18.13
CA GLU A 7 -1.93 18.71 18.89
C GLU A 7 -1.05 17.49 19.25
N GLN A 8 -1.56 16.27 19.05
CA GLN A 8 -0.85 15.00 19.28
C GLN A 8 -0.26 14.41 18.00
N LEU A 9 -0.54 15.02 16.85
CA LEU A 9 0.10 14.64 15.60
C LEU A 9 1.60 14.99 15.64
N PRO A 10 2.46 14.27 14.92
CA PRO A 10 3.82 14.69 14.67
C PRO A 10 3.88 16.13 14.11
N SER A 11 4.87 16.90 14.50
CA SER A 11 5.00 18.32 14.10
C SER A 11 4.97 18.53 12.59
N GLU A 12 5.63 17.63 11.86
CA GLU A 12 5.64 17.60 10.39
C GLU A 12 4.27 17.33 9.76
N MET A 13 3.30 16.85 10.54
CA MET A 13 1.93 16.62 10.09
C MET A 13 0.96 17.73 10.53
N GLN A 14 1.42 18.75 11.24
CA GLN A 14 0.57 19.86 11.71
C GLN A 14 0.57 21.05 10.74
N THR A 15 0.32 20.81 9.46
CA THR A 15 0.27 21.84 8.41
C THR A 15 -1.16 22.10 7.92
N GLU A 16 -1.42 23.31 7.39
CA GLU A 16 -2.73 23.66 6.83
C GLU A 16 -3.16 22.73 5.70
N LYS A 17 -2.20 22.23 4.90
CA LYS A 17 -2.49 21.28 3.82
C LYS A 17 -3.05 19.95 4.34
N ILE A 18 -2.62 19.51 5.52
CA ILE A 18 -3.09 18.30 6.17
C ILE A 18 -4.39 18.54 6.96
N ARG A 19 -4.57 19.76 7.49
CA ARG A 19 -5.73 20.12 8.33
C ARG A 19 -7.05 19.80 7.65
N LYS A 20 -7.20 20.13 6.37
CA LYS A 20 -8.43 19.83 5.60
C LYS A 20 -8.79 18.34 5.61
N TYR A 21 -7.82 17.44 5.46
CA TYR A 21 -8.04 15.99 5.49
C TYR A 21 -8.32 15.48 6.90
N TYR A 22 -7.60 16.02 7.89
CA TYR A 22 -7.83 15.71 9.30
C TYR A 22 -9.27 16.04 9.71
N ASP A 23 -9.77 17.21 9.39
CA ASP A 23 -11.12 17.65 9.77
C ASP A 23 -12.22 16.79 9.10
N ILE A 24 -12.01 16.38 7.83
CA ILE A 24 -12.90 15.44 7.15
C ILE A 24 -12.95 14.10 7.90
N LEU A 25 -11.79 13.53 8.23
CA LEU A 25 -11.70 12.24 8.90
C LEU A 25 -12.21 12.32 10.35
N LYS A 26 -11.98 13.44 11.04
CA LYS A 26 -12.46 13.65 12.40
C LYS A 26 -13.98 13.61 12.50
N LYS A 27 -14.68 14.14 11.50
CA LYS A 27 -16.15 14.05 11.41
C LYS A 27 -16.65 12.62 11.18
N LYS A 28 -15.79 11.71 10.69
CA LYS A 28 -16.15 10.31 10.34
C LYS A 28 -15.67 9.28 11.38
N THR A 29 -15.47 9.69 12.64
CA THR A 29 -14.91 8.85 13.71
C THR A 29 -15.69 7.53 13.90
N VAL A 30 -17.03 7.56 13.84
CA VAL A 30 -17.87 6.36 13.95
C VAL A 30 -17.63 5.41 12.77
N SER A 31 -17.58 5.95 11.55
CA SER A 31 -17.31 5.14 10.35
C SER A 31 -15.90 4.52 10.40
N LEU A 32 -14.91 5.25 10.92
CA LEU A 32 -13.56 4.72 11.12
C LEU A 32 -13.51 3.62 12.19
N PHE A 33 -14.31 3.73 13.23
CA PHE A 33 -14.45 2.65 14.23
C PHE A 33 -15.07 1.41 13.60
N LEU A 34 -16.19 1.55 12.89
CA LEU A 34 -16.86 0.46 12.18
C LEU A 34 -15.95 -0.18 11.15
N LYS A 35 -15.22 0.62 10.37
CA LYS A 35 -14.18 0.13 9.46
C LYS A 35 -13.17 -0.78 10.18
N ARG A 36 -12.65 -0.33 11.32
CA ARG A 36 -11.65 -1.12 12.05
C ARG A 36 -12.22 -2.43 12.57
N SER A 37 -13.46 -2.43 13.07
CA SER A 37 -14.15 -3.65 13.51
C SER A 37 -14.35 -4.61 12.35
N PHE A 38 -14.79 -4.10 11.20
CA PHE A 38 -14.97 -4.89 9.98
C PHE A 38 -13.62 -5.47 9.52
N ASP A 39 -12.55 -4.66 9.41
CA ASP A 39 -11.23 -5.09 9.00
C ASP A 39 -10.70 -6.25 9.86
N PHE A 40 -10.87 -6.13 11.19
CA PHE A 40 -10.45 -7.16 12.14
C PHE A 40 -11.22 -8.47 11.94
N VAL A 41 -12.55 -8.41 11.91
CA VAL A 41 -13.40 -9.60 11.78
C VAL A 41 -13.20 -10.27 10.43
N ALA A 42 -13.23 -9.50 9.34
CA ALA A 42 -13.02 -10.02 7.99
C ALA A 42 -11.63 -10.66 7.82
N SER A 43 -10.58 -10.02 8.35
CA SER A 43 -9.23 -10.58 8.29
C SER A 43 -9.07 -11.82 9.14
N LEU A 44 -9.71 -11.89 10.31
CA LEU A 44 -9.69 -13.09 11.15
C LEU A 44 -10.38 -14.27 10.45
N ILE A 45 -11.56 -14.06 9.88
CA ILE A 45 -12.27 -15.08 9.11
C ILE A 45 -11.42 -15.51 7.90
N ALA A 46 -10.89 -14.56 7.14
CA ALA A 46 -10.04 -14.86 5.99
C ALA A 46 -8.78 -15.66 6.39
N LEU A 47 -8.15 -15.34 7.51
CA LEU A 47 -6.98 -16.06 8.00
C LEU A 47 -7.32 -17.51 8.37
N ILE A 48 -8.48 -17.74 9.02
CA ILE A 48 -8.96 -19.10 9.36
C ILE A 48 -9.24 -19.90 8.08
N VAL A 49 -9.98 -19.33 7.14
CA VAL A 49 -10.35 -19.98 5.87
C VAL A 49 -9.11 -20.26 5.01
N LEU A 50 -8.15 -19.33 4.97
CA LEU A 50 -6.92 -19.47 4.19
C LEU A 50 -5.82 -20.24 4.94
N SER A 51 -6.04 -20.70 6.17
CA SER A 51 -5.00 -21.40 6.95
C SER A 51 -4.41 -22.62 6.24
N PRO A 52 -5.17 -23.47 5.48
CA PRO A 52 -4.57 -24.54 4.69
C PRO A 52 -3.63 -24.02 3.59
N VAL A 53 -4.00 -22.90 2.94
CA VAL A 53 -3.16 -22.25 1.91
C VAL A 53 -1.86 -21.75 2.54
N TYR A 54 -1.93 -21.11 3.71
CA TYR A 54 -0.73 -20.67 4.45
C TYR A 54 0.20 -21.83 4.75
N LEU A 55 -0.34 -22.98 5.17
CA LEU A 55 0.45 -24.18 5.45
C LEU A 55 1.13 -24.72 4.19
N ILE A 56 0.39 -24.83 3.09
CA ILE A 56 0.93 -25.29 1.79
C ILE A 56 2.05 -24.34 1.32
N LEU A 57 1.82 -23.02 1.35
CA LEU A 57 2.82 -22.03 0.97
C LEU A 57 4.05 -22.09 1.87
N ALA A 58 3.87 -22.26 3.19
CA ALA A 58 4.98 -22.37 4.14
C ALA A 58 5.86 -23.59 3.84
N ILE A 59 5.26 -24.75 3.58
CA ILE A 59 5.97 -25.97 3.21
C ILE A 59 6.69 -25.78 1.87
N ALA A 60 6.00 -25.28 0.84
CA ALA A 60 6.58 -25.07 -0.49
C ALA A 60 7.78 -24.11 -0.46
N ILE A 61 7.67 -22.98 0.29
CA ILE A 61 8.77 -22.03 0.46
C ILE A 61 9.98 -22.67 1.16
N LYS A 62 9.73 -23.50 2.18
CA LYS A 62 10.81 -24.18 2.92
C LYS A 62 11.53 -25.22 2.09
N LEU A 63 10.81 -25.91 1.19
CA LEU A 63 11.39 -26.91 0.29
C LEU A 63 12.16 -26.26 -0.88
N ASP A 64 11.71 -25.07 -1.34
CA ASP A 64 12.31 -24.37 -2.49
C ASP A 64 13.60 -23.60 -2.13
N SER A 65 13.69 -23.06 -0.91
CA SER A 65 14.86 -22.27 -0.50
C SER A 65 15.06 -22.22 1.02
N LEU A 66 16.31 -22.12 1.46
CA LEU A 66 16.66 -21.97 2.88
C LEU A 66 16.23 -20.60 3.43
N GLY A 67 15.76 -20.55 4.69
CA GLY A 67 15.43 -19.34 5.41
C GLY A 67 13.99 -19.29 5.94
N PRO A 68 13.50 -18.13 6.45
CA PRO A 68 12.17 -18.00 7.06
C PRO A 68 11.06 -18.07 6.00
N VAL A 69 9.84 -18.46 6.42
CA VAL A 69 8.64 -18.46 5.55
C VAL A 69 8.22 -17.05 5.19
N PHE A 70 8.26 -16.14 6.17
CA PHE A 70 7.90 -14.74 5.97
C PHE A 70 9.12 -13.87 5.74
N TYR A 71 9.02 -12.98 4.76
CA TYR A 71 9.88 -11.83 4.59
C TYR A 71 9.25 -10.63 5.32
N ARG A 72 10.07 -9.87 6.03
CA ARG A 72 9.66 -8.75 6.88
C ARG A 72 10.34 -7.47 6.41
N GLN A 73 9.65 -6.71 5.54
CA GLN A 73 10.15 -5.46 4.98
C GLN A 73 9.75 -4.25 5.83
N GLU A 74 10.66 -3.33 6.07
CA GLU A 74 10.36 -2.07 6.75
C GLU A 74 9.50 -1.18 5.87
N ARG A 75 8.43 -0.67 6.44
CA ARG A 75 7.44 0.20 5.80
C ARG A 75 6.96 1.27 6.79
N VAL A 76 6.30 2.29 6.25
CA VAL A 76 5.70 3.37 7.05
C VAL A 76 4.19 3.21 7.07
N THR A 77 3.58 3.44 8.23
CA THR A 77 2.13 3.43 8.45
C THR A 77 1.69 4.71 9.16
N GLN A 78 0.54 4.68 9.80
CA GLN A 78 -0.12 5.81 10.45
C GLN A 78 0.86 6.66 11.30
N TYR A 79 0.80 7.97 11.10
CA TYR A 79 1.62 8.98 11.80
C TYR A 79 3.14 8.81 11.60
N GLY A 80 3.55 8.31 10.44
CA GLY A 80 4.97 8.10 10.14
C GLY A 80 5.63 6.93 10.88
N LYS A 81 4.86 6.11 11.60
CA LYS A 81 5.41 4.97 12.35
C LYS A 81 5.97 3.93 11.41
N ARG A 82 7.19 3.47 11.70
CA ARG A 82 7.82 2.36 11.00
C ARG A 82 7.32 1.03 11.55
N PHE A 83 7.08 0.07 10.67
CA PHE A 83 6.73 -1.30 11.01
C PHE A 83 7.32 -2.27 10.01
N ARG A 84 7.31 -3.56 10.32
CA ARG A 84 7.78 -4.59 9.39
C ARG A 84 6.59 -5.39 8.89
N ILE A 85 6.22 -5.15 7.60
CA ILE A 85 5.09 -5.80 6.95
C ILE A 85 5.36 -7.30 6.72
N HIS A 86 4.35 -8.14 6.89
CA HIS A 86 4.45 -9.56 6.58
C HIS A 86 4.21 -9.80 5.08
N LYS A 87 5.13 -10.54 4.45
CA LYS A 87 4.93 -11.10 3.11
C LYS A 87 5.42 -12.53 3.10
N PHE A 88 4.84 -13.40 2.29
CA PHE A 88 5.48 -14.67 2.02
C PHE A 88 6.77 -14.43 1.24
N ARG A 89 7.84 -15.16 1.62
CA ARG A 89 9.13 -15.01 0.96
C ARG A 89 9.07 -15.59 -0.45
N THR A 90 9.43 -14.76 -1.42
CA THR A 90 9.45 -15.08 -2.85
C THR A 90 10.83 -14.96 -3.47
N MET A 91 11.82 -14.52 -2.69
CA MET A 91 13.21 -14.34 -3.11
C MET A 91 14.15 -15.14 -2.22
N ILE A 92 15.36 -15.37 -2.72
CA ILE A 92 16.45 -15.97 -1.95
C ILE A 92 16.78 -15.12 -0.73
N GLN A 93 17.43 -15.71 0.26
CA GLN A 93 17.83 -14.98 1.48
C GLN A 93 18.83 -13.86 1.16
N ASN A 94 18.68 -12.71 1.84
CA ASN A 94 19.50 -11.49 1.64
C ASN A 94 19.37 -10.85 0.24
N ALA A 95 18.29 -11.09 -0.48
CA ALA A 95 18.00 -10.46 -1.77
C ALA A 95 17.83 -8.92 -1.70
N ASP A 96 17.58 -8.39 -0.52
CA ASP A 96 17.35 -6.96 -0.22
C ASP A 96 18.63 -6.11 -0.12
N LYS A 97 19.82 -6.73 -0.22
CA LYS A 97 21.11 -6.00 -0.26
C LYS A 97 21.33 -5.22 -1.57
N GLY A 98 20.43 -5.38 -2.56
CA GLY A 98 20.44 -4.65 -3.84
C GLY A 98 19.27 -3.65 -3.93
N SER A 99 18.79 -3.39 -5.16
CA SER A 99 17.64 -2.52 -5.41
C SER A 99 16.39 -3.01 -4.67
N GLN A 100 15.64 -2.07 -4.05
CA GLN A 100 14.36 -2.36 -3.41
C GLN A 100 13.23 -2.55 -4.43
N VAL A 101 13.42 -2.10 -5.67
CA VAL A 101 12.49 -2.28 -6.77
C VAL A 101 12.78 -3.61 -7.46
N THR A 102 11.74 -4.40 -7.68
CA THR A 102 11.83 -5.65 -8.43
C THR A 102 11.53 -5.37 -9.90
N VAL A 103 12.46 -5.74 -10.78
CA VAL A 103 12.28 -5.67 -12.23
C VAL A 103 11.81 -7.00 -12.80
N ASN A 104 11.35 -7.00 -14.06
CA ASN A 104 10.99 -8.24 -14.73
C ASN A 104 12.21 -9.17 -14.86
N ASN A 105 12.00 -10.48 -14.66
CA ASN A 105 13.04 -11.51 -14.69
C ASN A 105 14.17 -11.36 -13.65
N ASP A 106 13.86 -10.82 -12.48
CA ASP A 106 14.81 -10.72 -11.37
C ASP A 106 15.29 -12.11 -10.92
N GLY A 107 16.57 -12.40 -11.13
CA GLY A 107 17.20 -13.70 -10.81
C GLY A 107 17.18 -14.05 -9.30
N ARG A 108 16.81 -13.11 -8.42
CA ARG A 108 16.65 -13.36 -6.99
C ARG A 108 15.35 -14.07 -6.63
N ILE A 109 14.39 -14.16 -7.58
CA ILE A 109 13.07 -14.78 -7.35
C ILE A 109 13.22 -16.30 -7.42
N THR A 110 12.74 -17.00 -6.38
CA THR A 110 12.75 -18.48 -6.34
C THR A 110 11.67 -19.08 -7.27
N ARG A 111 11.75 -20.38 -7.54
CA ARG A 111 10.75 -21.06 -8.42
C ARG A 111 9.34 -20.95 -7.84
N VAL A 112 9.17 -21.32 -6.58
CA VAL A 112 7.91 -21.19 -5.84
C VAL A 112 7.53 -19.71 -5.72
N GLY A 113 8.51 -18.82 -5.48
CA GLY A 113 8.32 -17.39 -5.41
C GLY A 113 7.70 -16.78 -6.67
N LYS A 114 8.06 -17.28 -7.86
CA LYS A 114 7.47 -16.86 -9.13
C LYS A 114 5.98 -17.17 -9.19
N VAL A 115 5.57 -18.36 -8.77
CA VAL A 115 4.15 -18.75 -8.72
C VAL A 115 3.39 -17.89 -7.71
N ILE A 116 3.94 -17.74 -6.50
CA ILE A 116 3.33 -16.94 -5.42
C ILE A 116 3.08 -15.49 -5.88
N ARG A 117 4.06 -14.86 -6.56
CA ARG A 117 3.95 -13.49 -7.07
C ARG A 117 2.93 -13.36 -8.19
N ASN A 118 2.95 -14.28 -9.15
CA ASN A 118 2.00 -14.27 -10.27
C ASN A 118 0.54 -14.34 -9.79
N CYS A 119 0.30 -15.10 -8.70
CA CYS A 119 -1.02 -15.20 -8.06
C CYS A 119 -1.26 -14.13 -6.98
N ARG A 120 -0.31 -13.22 -6.73
CA ARG A 120 -0.34 -12.22 -5.64
C ARG A 120 -0.56 -12.81 -4.24
N LEU A 121 -0.19 -14.06 -4.03
CA LEU A 121 -0.35 -14.76 -2.76
C LEU A 121 0.67 -14.31 -1.70
N ASP A 122 1.75 -13.63 -2.09
CA ASP A 122 2.73 -13.07 -1.16
C ASP A 122 2.12 -12.05 -0.19
N GLU A 123 1.09 -11.34 -0.63
CA GLU A 123 0.46 -10.26 0.14
C GLU A 123 -0.65 -10.71 1.08
N ILE A 124 -1.17 -11.96 0.94
CA ILE A 124 -2.18 -12.43 1.90
C ILE A 124 -1.64 -12.52 3.33
N ALA A 125 -0.33 -12.64 3.52
CA ALA A 125 0.32 -12.60 4.83
C ALA A 125 0.04 -11.28 5.59
N GLN A 126 -0.30 -10.19 4.89
CA GLN A 126 -0.64 -8.90 5.49
C GLN A 126 -1.95 -8.94 6.30
N LEU A 127 -2.79 -9.97 6.17
CA LEU A 127 -3.93 -10.19 7.06
C LEU A 127 -3.52 -10.25 8.54
N ILE A 128 -2.30 -10.71 8.82
CA ILE A 128 -1.71 -10.70 10.17
C ILE A 128 -1.51 -9.24 10.63
N ASP A 129 -0.99 -8.38 9.76
CA ASP A 129 -0.77 -6.96 10.05
C ASP A 129 -2.10 -6.20 10.25
N VAL A 130 -3.16 -6.61 9.52
CA VAL A 130 -4.50 -6.06 9.71
C VAL A 130 -5.06 -6.43 11.08
N ILE A 131 -4.92 -7.68 11.53
CA ILE A 131 -5.35 -8.09 12.87
C ILE A 131 -4.57 -7.33 13.95
N GLN A 132 -3.25 -7.15 13.78
CA GLN A 132 -2.40 -6.37 14.68
C GLN A 132 -2.74 -4.87 14.70
N GLY A 133 -3.40 -4.34 13.68
CA GLY A 133 -3.81 -2.94 13.57
C GLY A 133 -2.77 -2.00 12.97
N THR A 134 -1.65 -2.52 12.50
CA THR A 134 -0.63 -1.74 11.79
C THR A 134 -1.03 -1.43 10.37
N VAL A 135 -1.93 -2.25 9.79
CA VAL A 135 -2.47 -2.13 8.44
C VAL A 135 -4.00 -2.24 8.50
N THR A 136 -4.69 -1.74 7.48
CA THR A 136 -6.14 -1.86 7.22
C THR A 136 -6.36 -2.61 5.90
N LEU A 137 -7.54 -3.17 5.64
CA LEU A 137 -7.82 -3.83 4.36
C LEU A 137 -7.75 -2.85 3.20
N VAL A 138 -8.44 -1.71 3.32
CA VAL A 138 -8.41 -0.65 2.30
C VAL A 138 -7.79 0.62 2.88
N GLY A 139 -6.73 1.09 2.27
CA GLY A 139 -5.98 2.27 2.68
C GLY A 139 -4.77 2.49 1.77
N VAL A 140 -4.02 3.54 2.01
CA VAL A 140 -2.83 3.84 1.21
C VAL A 140 -1.78 2.74 1.36
N ARG A 141 -1.29 2.21 0.24
CA ARG A 141 -0.26 1.16 0.27
C ARG A 141 0.99 1.67 1.01
N PRO A 142 1.55 0.88 1.95
CA PRO A 142 2.66 1.35 2.76
C PRO A 142 3.94 1.48 1.93
N GLU A 143 4.50 2.68 1.90
CA GLU A 143 5.76 2.97 1.22
C GLU A 143 6.97 2.72 2.12
N SER A 144 8.15 2.57 1.50
CA SER A 144 9.40 2.49 2.24
C SER A 144 9.77 3.85 2.86
N PRO A 145 10.55 3.89 3.96
CA PRO A 145 10.99 5.16 4.53
C PRO A 145 11.69 6.08 3.51
N LYS A 146 12.39 5.50 2.53
CA LYS A 146 13.07 6.22 1.45
C LYS A 146 12.08 7.03 0.62
N PHE A 147 10.97 6.44 0.22
CA PHE A 147 9.97 7.14 -0.61
C PHE A 147 9.09 8.08 0.21
N VAL A 148 8.83 7.76 1.49
CA VAL A 148 8.12 8.69 2.38
C VAL A 148 8.93 9.96 2.63
N ALA A 149 10.27 9.88 2.64
CA ALA A 149 11.13 11.06 2.75
C ALA A 149 10.99 12.04 1.56
N ALA A 150 10.44 11.57 0.42
CA ALA A 150 10.14 12.41 -0.74
C ALA A 150 8.68 12.94 -0.75
N TYR A 151 7.89 12.70 0.30
CA TYR A 151 6.52 13.19 0.37
C TYR A 151 6.50 14.72 0.51
N THR A 152 5.61 15.34 -0.23
CA THR A 152 5.24 16.74 0.02
C THR A 152 4.36 16.83 1.28
N ASP A 153 4.21 18.05 1.83
CA ASP A 153 3.36 18.29 3.00
C ASP A 153 1.95 17.70 2.81
N GLU A 154 1.36 17.87 1.63
CA GLU A 154 0.02 17.34 1.36
C GLU A 154 0.02 15.80 1.31
N MET A 155 1.04 15.17 0.72
CA MET A 155 1.15 13.71 0.67
C MET A 155 1.22 13.10 2.07
N MET A 156 1.76 13.82 3.06
CA MET A 156 1.79 13.38 4.45
C MET A 156 0.39 13.16 5.04
N ALA A 157 -0.67 13.78 4.48
CA ALA A 157 -2.05 13.52 4.88
C ALA A 157 -2.45 12.04 4.68
N THR A 158 -1.80 11.32 3.78
CA THR A 158 -2.02 9.88 3.58
C THR A 158 -1.64 9.05 4.80
N LEU A 159 -0.81 9.58 5.68
CA LEU A 159 -0.40 8.96 6.94
C LEU A 159 -1.34 9.27 8.12
N LEU A 160 -2.46 9.96 7.90
CA LEU A 160 -3.49 10.16 8.94
C LEU A 160 -4.22 8.85 9.30
N LEU A 161 -4.25 7.88 8.40
CA LEU A 161 -4.83 6.55 8.59
C LEU A 161 -3.75 5.47 8.50
N PRO A 162 -3.99 4.27 9.05
CA PRO A 162 -3.12 3.12 8.83
C PRO A 162 -2.98 2.81 7.34
N ALA A 163 -1.80 2.34 6.96
CA ALA A 163 -1.56 1.83 5.61
C ALA A 163 -2.56 0.72 5.24
N GLY A 164 -2.81 0.50 3.94
CA GLY A 164 -3.75 -0.49 3.44
C GLY A 164 -3.10 -1.63 2.66
N VAL A 165 -3.76 -2.79 2.68
CA VAL A 165 -3.42 -3.91 1.78
C VAL A 165 -3.71 -3.52 0.34
N THR A 166 -4.84 -2.85 0.11
CA THR A 166 -5.25 -2.36 -1.21
C THR A 166 -5.75 -0.91 -1.16
N SER A 167 -5.78 -0.27 -2.33
CA SER A 167 -6.33 1.07 -2.55
C SER A 167 -6.71 1.26 -4.01
N LEU A 168 -7.44 2.31 -4.36
CA LEU A 168 -7.69 2.68 -5.75
C LEU A 168 -6.38 2.91 -6.51
N ALA A 169 -5.39 3.56 -5.89
CA ALA A 169 -4.07 3.73 -6.47
C ALA A 169 -3.40 2.38 -6.77
N SER A 170 -3.50 1.39 -5.87
CA SER A 170 -2.94 0.05 -6.08
C SER A 170 -3.64 -0.73 -7.20
N ILE A 171 -4.95 -0.48 -7.41
CA ILE A 171 -5.73 -1.09 -8.48
C ILE A 171 -5.34 -0.49 -9.83
N TYR A 172 -5.27 0.84 -9.93
CA TYR A 172 -4.94 1.54 -11.17
C TYR A 172 -3.47 1.38 -11.59
N TYR A 173 -2.56 1.30 -10.62
CA TYR A 173 -1.12 1.14 -10.85
C TYR A 173 -0.63 -0.29 -10.55
N LYS A 174 -1.47 -1.30 -10.81
CA LYS A 174 -1.12 -2.73 -10.55
C LYS A 174 0.15 -3.19 -11.25
N ASP A 175 0.43 -2.62 -12.41
CA ASP A 175 1.56 -2.95 -13.30
C ASP A 175 2.65 -1.86 -13.27
N GLU A 176 2.82 -1.16 -12.13
CA GLU A 176 3.82 -0.08 -11.98
C GLU A 176 5.24 -0.50 -12.39
N ALA A 177 5.60 -1.78 -12.21
CA ALA A 177 6.89 -2.30 -12.63
C ALA A 177 7.14 -2.15 -14.13
N LYS A 178 6.07 -2.21 -14.96
CA LYS A 178 6.19 -1.97 -16.42
C LYS A 178 6.51 -0.50 -16.74
N LEU A 179 6.05 0.43 -15.89
CA LEU A 179 6.33 1.87 -16.06
C LEU A 179 7.77 2.24 -15.69
N LEU A 180 8.45 1.35 -14.98
CA LEU A 180 9.85 1.51 -14.56
C LEU A 180 10.81 0.72 -15.45
N ASP A 181 10.30 -0.10 -16.38
CA ASP A 181 11.12 -0.92 -17.27
C ASP A 181 11.95 -0.02 -18.19
N GLY A 182 13.25 -0.28 -18.26
CA GLY A 182 14.19 0.50 -19.09
C GLY A 182 14.60 1.86 -18.51
N ALA A 183 14.19 2.20 -17.28
CA ALA A 183 14.64 3.43 -16.64
C ALA A 183 16.05 3.27 -16.07
N ASP A 184 16.96 4.22 -16.37
CA ASP A 184 18.32 4.26 -15.83
C ASP A 184 18.33 4.44 -14.30
N ASP A 185 17.40 5.25 -13.77
CA ASP A 185 17.17 5.48 -12.34
C ASP A 185 15.69 5.24 -12.01
N THR A 186 15.38 4.02 -11.60
CA THR A 186 14.02 3.58 -11.24
C THR A 186 13.45 4.35 -10.04
N ASP A 187 14.31 4.71 -9.06
CA ASP A 187 13.87 5.44 -7.88
C ASP A 187 13.47 6.88 -8.23
N ARG A 188 14.25 7.54 -9.09
CA ARG A 188 13.96 8.88 -9.56
C ARG A 188 12.66 8.91 -10.36
N VAL A 189 12.49 8.00 -11.32
CA VAL A 189 11.26 7.92 -12.13
C VAL A 189 10.05 7.63 -11.23
N TYR A 190 10.23 6.78 -10.21
CA TYR A 190 9.16 6.50 -9.24
C TYR A 190 8.75 7.77 -8.48
N ILE A 191 9.71 8.52 -7.92
CA ILE A 191 9.47 9.73 -7.11
C ILE A 191 8.87 10.85 -7.97
N GLU A 192 9.39 11.07 -9.18
CA GLU A 192 8.99 12.20 -10.02
C GLU A 192 7.68 11.97 -10.77
N LYS A 193 7.35 10.72 -11.16
CA LYS A 193 6.21 10.43 -12.04
C LYS A 193 5.14 9.55 -11.37
N ILE A 194 5.53 8.41 -10.79
CA ILE A 194 4.56 7.42 -10.30
C ILE A 194 3.98 7.81 -8.96
N LEU A 195 4.82 8.22 -8.03
CA LEU A 195 4.41 8.59 -6.68
C LEU A 195 3.39 9.72 -6.65
N PRO A 196 3.56 10.86 -7.36
CA PRO A 196 2.56 11.92 -7.38
C PRO A 196 1.22 11.47 -7.96
N ALA A 197 1.24 10.68 -9.03
CA ALA A 197 0.04 10.16 -9.65
C ALA A 197 -0.72 9.19 -8.72
N LYS A 198 -0.03 8.29 -8.02
CA LYS A 198 -0.63 7.43 -6.98
C LYS A 198 -1.19 8.25 -5.84
N MET A 199 -0.47 9.30 -5.40
CA MET A 199 -0.89 10.14 -4.29
C MET A 199 -2.14 10.95 -4.58
N TYR A 200 -2.37 11.37 -5.82
CA TYR A 200 -3.64 11.96 -6.24
C TYR A 200 -4.83 11.07 -5.88
N TYR A 201 -4.79 9.78 -6.24
CA TYR A 201 -5.87 8.83 -5.92
C TYR A 201 -5.94 8.50 -4.42
N ASN A 202 -4.82 8.45 -3.74
CA ASN A 202 -4.77 8.20 -2.31
C ASN A 202 -5.39 9.35 -1.52
N LEU A 203 -5.06 10.60 -1.84
CA LEU A 203 -5.63 11.80 -1.22
C LEU A 203 -7.13 11.94 -1.53
N LYS A 204 -7.54 11.67 -2.79
CA LYS A 204 -8.94 11.61 -3.19
C LYS A 204 -9.70 10.56 -2.36
N GLY A 205 -9.11 9.39 -2.15
CA GLY A 205 -9.68 8.31 -1.33
C GLY A 205 -9.87 8.74 0.14
N ILE A 206 -8.93 9.50 0.72
CA ILE A 206 -9.06 10.03 2.08
C ILE A 206 -10.16 11.10 2.15
N ALA A 207 -10.18 12.04 1.21
CA ALA A 207 -11.17 13.11 1.17
C ALA A 207 -12.60 12.55 1.00
N GLN A 208 -12.75 11.51 0.20
CA GLN A 208 -14.04 10.86 -0.11
C GLN A 208 -14.29 9.60 0.74
N PHE A 209 -13.55 9.38 1.81
CA PHE A 209 -13.65 8.17 2.61
C PHE A 209 -15.09 7.80 2.93
N SER A 210 -15.47 6.54 2.66
CA SER A 210 -16.73 5.93 3.04
C SER A 210 -16.58 4.41 3.14
N LEU A 211 -17.37 3.79 4.02
CA LEU A 211 -17.37 2.32 4.18
C LEU A 211 -17.79 1.60 2.89
N LEU A 212 -18.77 2.14 2.18
CA LEU A 212 -19.20 1.59 0.88
C LEU A 212 -18.10 1.70 -0.17
N GLY A 213 -17.33 2.80 -0.15
CA GLY A 213 -16.14 2.97 -0.99
C GLY A 213 -15.08 1.91 -0.73
N ASP A 214 -14.86 1.57 0.54
CA ASP A 214 -13.92 0.51 0.92
C ASP A 214 -14.40 -0.87 0.43
N VAL A 215 -15.68 -1.20 0.63
CA VAL A 215 -16.27 -2.44 0.10
C VAL A 215 -16.13 -2.53 -1.42
N LYS A 216 -16.39 -1.42 -2.14
CA LYS A 216 -16.20 -1.35 -3.58
C LYS A 216 -14.74 -1.58 -3.97
N ALA A 217 -13.79 -0.96 -3.27
CA ALA A 217 -12.37 -1.13 -3.54
C ALA A 217 -11.90 -2.57 -3.30
N MET A 218 -12.37 -3.23 -2.25
CA MET A 218 -12.09 -4.66 -2.02
C MET A 218 -12.61 -5.53 -3.15
N PHE A 219 -13.85 -5.30 -3.60
CA PHE A 219 -14.43 -6.05 -4.72
C PHE A 219 -13.66 -5.81 -6.02
N MET A 220 -13.30 -4.55 -6.31
CA MET A 220 -12.45 -4.20 -7.46
C MET A 220 -11.09 -4.90 -7.38
N THR A 221 -10.49 -4.99 -6.19
CA THR A 221 -9.21 -5.70 -5.98
C THR A 221 -9.32 -7.17 -6.36
N VAL A 222 -10.36 -7.86 -5.89
CA VAL A 222 -10.59 -9.28 -6.24
C VAL A 222 -10.71 -9.43 -7.76
N LEU A 223 -11.51 -8.59 -8.42
CA LEU A 223 -11.66 -8.62 -9.87
C LEU A 223 -10.34 -8.30 -10.61
N THR A 224 -9.53 -7.40 -10.06
CA THR A 224 -8.20 -7.07 -10.62
C THR A 224 -7.25 -8.28 -10.56
N VAL A 225 -7.27 -9.02 -9.45
CA VAL A 225 -6.48 -10.25 -9.30
C VAL A 225 -6.97 -11.32 -10.29
N LEU A 226 -8.28 -11.38 -10.58
CA LEU A 226 -8.88 -12.26 -11.59
C LEU A 226 -8.67 -11.77 -13.04
N GLY A 227 -7.89 -10.71 -13.26
CA GLY A 227 -7.50 -10.24 -14.58
C GLY A 227 -8.30 -9.06 -15.12
N LYS A 228 -9.30 -8.53 -14.38
CA LYS A 228 -10.01 -7.33 -14.81
C LYS A 228 -9.09 -6.11 -14.73
N GLU A 229 -9.14 -5.30 -15.77
CA GLU A 229 -8.43 -4.02 -15.82
C GLU A 229 -9.38 -2.87 -15.50
N TYR A 230 -8.86 -1.91 -14.74
CA TYR A 230 -9.55 -0.66 -14.43
C TYR A 230 -8.70 0.49 -14.92
N ILE A 231 -9.31 1.34 -15.75
CA ILE A 231 -8.67 2.53 -16.31
C ILE A 231 -8.93 3.69 -15.32
N PRO A 232 -7.89 4.42 -14.91
CA PRO A 232 -8.05 5.60 -14.07
C PRO A 232 -8.80 6.71 -14.81
N ASP A 233 -9.53 7.55 -14.10
CA ASP A 233 -10.25 8.72 -14.63
C ASP A 233 -9.31 9.82 -15.11
N LYS A 234 -8.05 9.84 -14.65
CA LYS A 234 -6.97 10.70 -15.12
C LYS A 234 -5.69 9.91 -15.31
N THR A 235 -4.96 10.19 -16.37
CA THR A 235 -3.63 9.61 -16.59
C THR A 235 -2.59 10.23 -15.64
N GLY A 236 -1.46 9.54 -15.45
CA GLY A 236 -0.36 10.08 -14.66
C GLY A 236 0.18 11.39 -15.23
N GLU A 237 0.22 11.53 -16.55
CA GLU A 237 0.67 12.74 -17.26
C GLU A 237 -0.29 13.92 -17.04
N GLU A 238 -1.60 13.69 -17.12
CA GLU A 238 -2.62 14.72 -16.85
C GLU A 238 -2.55 15.22 -15.40
N ILE A 239 -2.31 14.31 -14.44
CA ILE A 239 -2.15 14.67 -13.03
C ILE A 239 -0.91 15.56 -12.84
N LEU A 240 0.22 15.20 -13.45
CA LEU A 240 1.46 15.95 -13.36
C LEU A 240 1.36 17.33 -14.01
N MET A 241 0.75 17.41 -15.20
CA MET A 241 0.53 18.69 -15.89
C MET A 241 -0.37 19.64 -15.10
N ASN A 242 -1.45 19.13 -14.50
CA ASN A 242 -2.33 19.96 -13.68
C ASN A 242 -1.60 20.49 -12.44
N LYS A 243 -0.77 19.66 -11.80
CA LYS A 243 0.03 20.07 -10.66
C LYS A 243 1.02 21.20 -11.00
N GLN A 244 1.71 21.08 -12.15
CA GLN A 244 2.64 22.12 -12.62
C GLN A 244 1.94 23.46 -12.92
N LYS A 245 0.71 23.42 -13.45
CA LYS A 245 -0.10 24.63 -13.66
C LYS A 245 -0.49 25.30 -12.34
N GLU A 246 -0.96 24.50 -11.35
CA GLU A 246 -1.31 25.02 -10.02
C GLU A 246 -0.10 25.64 -9.30
N GLU A 247 1.11 25.07 -9.47
CA GLU A 247 2.35 25.62 -8.89
C GLU A 247 2.84 26.88 -9.61
N ALA A 248 2.49 27.09 -10.88
CA ALA A 248 2.86 28.28 -11.65
C ALA A 248 1.90 29.47 -11.43
N GLU A 249 0.70 29.23 -10.86
CA GLU A 249 -0.31 30.26 -10.58
C GLU A 249 -0.21 30.81 -9.15
N VAL A 250 0.71 30.29 -8.32
CA VAL A 250 0.98 30.72 -6.93
C VAL A 250 2.27 31.52 -6.85
#